data_7e6861402fec8a9159e897e731dd66c5
#
_entry.id   7e6861402fec8a9159e897e731dd66c5
#
_cell.length_a   1.000
_cell.length_b   1.000
_cell.length_c   1.000
_cell.angle_alpha   90.00
_cell.angle_beta   90.00
_cell.angle_gamma   90.00
#
_symmetry.space_group_name_H-M   'P 1'
#
loop_
_entity.id
_entity.type
_entity.pdbx_description
1 polymer ?
#
loop_
_entity_poly.entity_id
_entity_poly.type
_entity_poly.pdbx_seq_one_letter_code
_entity_poly.pdbx_strand_id
1 'polypeptide(L)'
;MQISNFGTFQKFWSQFSSRIGKKESYDAKRFQQLISSYRRFPLRAEPARNDGNFSTPPMRDFDKQLISSGRRSASWGWGSNGNALRPASGRGDDKEPNFNLEVPPNGYAWWYIDGVEPNTGQAVSIIAFIGSVFSPWYKWSGRKKPQNNVCLNIATYGKKGRFAMTDRGDSALIQEAHKLTIGPSSLTWDQTEKKLVIEIDEISSLPFISKLKGTITLKPTGITDVELPLTKEGTHVWRPFAPTAEIDVDLNKPEWQWTGHGYFDANFGTRALEQDFDYWTWGRFPLKTGTSCFYYLELRNKKQYQFGFHFESDGT
;
A
#
# COMPACT_ATOMS: atom_id res chain seq x y z
N MET A 1 18.64 20.02 -3.05
CA MET A 1 18.21 19.99 -1.65
C MET A 1 17.42 18.70 -1.42
N GLN A 2 18.10 17.83 -1.04
CA GLN A 2 18.08 16.59 -0.24
C GLN A 2 16.83 15.69 -0.31
N ILE A 3 17.03 14.65 -0.99
CA ILE A 3 16.47 13.29 -1.01
C ILE A 3 16.61 12.60 0.39
N SER A 4 16.24 13.27 1.48
CA SER A 4 16.39 12.72 2.84
C SER A 4 15.25 11.78 3.29
N ASN A 5 14.09 11.85 2.65
CA ASN A 5 12.93 11.03 3.06
C ASN A 5 12.96 9.60 2.52
N PHE A 6 13.72 9.34 1.47
CA PHE A 6 13.80 8.05 0.80
C PHE A 6 14.63 7.03 1.59
N GLY A 7 15.78 7.47 2.14
CA GLY A 7 16.61 6.63 3.01
C GLY A 7 15.90 6.19 4.29
N THR A 8 14.88 6.94 4.72
CA THR A 8 14.10 6.66 5.91
C THR A 8 13.05 5.60 5.65
N PHE A 9 12.35 5.63 4.51
CA PHE A 9 11.40 4.59 4.09
C PHE A 9 12.10 3.25 3.85
N GLN A 10 13.25 3.28 3.18
CA GLN A 10 14.07 2.09 2.94
C GLN A 10 14.63 1.50 4.25
N LYS A 11 15.06 2.33 5.21
CA LYS A 11 15.47 1.89 6.56
C LYS A 11 14.29 1.30 7.35
N PHE A 12 13.10 1.87 7.25
CA PHE A 12 11.90 1.36 7.90
C PHE A 12 11.58 -0.05 7.41
N TRP A 13 11.48 -0.26 6.10
CA TRP A 13 11.21 -1.58 5.52
C TRP A 13 12.34 -2.59 5.75
N SER A 14 13.59 -2.19 5.70
CA SER A 14 14.71 -3.09 6.01
C SER A 14 14.71 -3.53 7.48
N GLN A 15 14.35 -2.66 8.40
CA GLN A 15 14.20 -3.00 9.83
C GLN A 15 12.97 -3.87 10.08
N PHE A 16 11.89 -3.68 9.33
CA PHE A 16 10.68 -4.45 9.41
C PHE A 16 10.91 -5.88 8.90
N SER A 17 11.45 -6.05 7.69
CA SER A 17 11.73 -7.36 7.11
C SER A 17 12.81 -8.16 7.89
N SER A 18 13.82 -7.50 8.46
CA SER A 18 14.83 -8.17 9.29
C SER A 18 14.29 -8.73 10.61
N ARG A 19 13.14 -8.22 11.09
CA ARG A 19 12.50 -8.71 12.32
C ARG A 19 11.47 -9.83 12.07
N ILE A 20 10.87 -9.90 10.88
CA ILE A 20 9.93 -10.98 10.50
C ILE A 20 10.67 -12.33 10.33
N GLY A 21 11.92 -12.32 9.91
CA GLY A 21 12.73 -13.53 9.66
C GLY A 21 13.13 -14.36 10.88
N LYS A 22 12.72 -14.01 12.11
CA LYS A 22 12.97 -14.83 13.30
C LYS A 22 11.73 -15.62 13.68
N LYS A 23 11.84 -16.93 13.58
CA LYS A 23 10.88 -17.97 13.92
C LYS A 23 10.39 -17.85 15.38
N GLU A 24 9.40 -17.00 15.64
CA GLU A 24 8.74 -16.94 16.94
C GLU A 24 7.24 -16.70 16.76
N SER A 25 6.44 -17.50 17.47
CA SER A 25 4.99 -17.32 17.57
C SER A 25 4.67 -15.92 18.11
N TYR A 26 4.02 -15.09 17.29
CA TYR A 26 3.65 -13.75 17.69
C TYR A 26 2.44 -13.80 18.64
N ASP A 27 2.69 -13.50 19.90
CA ASP A 27 1.70 -13.28 20.95
C ASP A 27 1.15 -11.84 20.83
N ALA A 28 -0.13 -11.64 21.13
CA ALA A 28 -0.81 -10.34 21.12
C ALA A 28 -0.11 -9.28 21.98
N LYS A 29 0.59 -9.65 23.06
CA LYS A 29 1.40 -8.76 23.90
C LYS A 29 2.64 -8.24 23.16
N ARG A 30 3.26 -9.03 22.31
CA ARG A 30 4.38 -8.63 21.45
C ARG A 30 3.93 -7.71 20.33
N PHE A 31 2.71 -7.91 19.83
CA PHE A 31 2.06 -7.03 18.86
C PHE A 31 1.93 -5.60 19.42
N GLN A 32 1.41 -5.45 20.65
CA GLN A 32 1.32 -4.13 21.31
C GLN A 32 2.69 -3.51 21.59
N GLN A 33 3.70 -4.29 21.98
CA GLN A 33 5.06 -3.80 22.16
C GLN A 33 5.71 -3.34 20.85
N LEU A 34 5.42 -4.02 19.74
CA LEU A 34 5.89 -3.62 18.41
C LEU A 34 5.25 -2.28 18.00
N ILE A 35 3.92 -2.14 18.14
CA ILE A 35 3.22 -0.88 17.87
C ILE A 35 3.79 0.28 18.69
N SER A 36 4.09 0.05 19.96
CA SER A 36 4.65 1.10 20.85
C SER A 36 6.09 1.48 20.52
N SER A 37 6.83 0.66 19.79
CA SER A 37 8.24 0.89 19.42
C SER A 37 8.43 1.61 18.08
N TYR A 38 7.38 1.81 17.31
CA TYR A 38 7.46 2.51 16.02
C TYR A 38 7.53 4.02 16.22
N ARG A 39 8.67 4.62 15.83
CA ARG A 39 8.87 6.07 15.83
C ARG A 39 8.15 6.72 14.66
N ARG A 40 7.58 7.91 14.92
CA ARG A 40 6.84 8.77 14.00
C ARG A 40 7.60 9.06 12.70
N PHE A 41 6.90 9.01 11.58
CA PHE A 41 7.34 9.55 10.30
C PHE A 41 6.56 10.84 10.01
N PRO A 42 7.14 12.02 10.17
CA PRO A 42 6.46 13.25 9.81
C PRO A 42 6.40 13.40 8.27
N LEU A 43 5.27 13.79 7.74
CA LEU A 43 5.12 14.29 6.37
C LEU A 43 5.89 15.61 6.14
N ARG A 44 6.42 16.19 7.19
CA ARG A 44 7.39 17.30 7.19
C ARG A 44 8.68 16.87 7.88
N ALA A 45 9.82 17.23 7.27
CA ALA A 45 11.11 17.16 7.93
C ALA A 45 11.21 18.27 8.98
N GLU A 46 10.91 17.96 10.23
CA GLU A 46 11.31 18.77 11.39
C GLU A 46 12.11 17.90 12.37
N PRO A 47 13.06 18.46 13.12
CA PRO A 47 13.90 17.69 14.03
C PRO A 47 13.08 17.09 15.18
N ALA A 48 13.38 15.84 15.50
CA ALA A 48 12.69 15.06 16.52
C ALA A 48 12.78 15.70 17.89
N ARG A 49 11.63 16.01 18.51
CA ARG A 49 11.54 16.23 19.97
C ARG A 49 11.38 14.90 20.69
N ASN A 50 12.16 14.76 21.74
CA ASN A 50 12.25 13.58 22.58
C ASN A 50 11.29 13.79 23.76
N ASP A 51 10.05 13.28 23.68
CA ASP A 51 9.13 13.33 24.81
C ASP A 51 8.64 11.90 25.10
N GLY A 52 9.23 11.33 26.14
CA GLY A 52 8.80 10.04 26.67
C GLY A 52 7.49 10.19 27.43
N ASN A 53 6.52 9.42 27.07
CA ASN A 53 5.42 8.80 27.80
C ASN A 53 4.20 8.66 26.90
N PHE A 54 3.93 7.42 26.44
CA PHE A 54 2.72 7.09 25.72
C PHE A 54 1.84 6.18 26.60
N SER A 55 0.77 6.74 27.12
CA SER A 55 -0.40 5.97 27.52
C SER A 55 -1.34 5.85 26.32
N THR A 56 -1.72 4.65 25.95
CA THR A 56 -2.73 4.37 24.91
C THR A 56 -4.07 4.94 25.37
N PRO A 57 -4.71 5.86 24.63
CA PRO A 57 -6.06 6.31 24.96
C PRO A 57 -7.07 5.18 24.68
N PRO A 58 -8.17 5.10 25.45
CA PRO A 58 -9.21 4.10 25.23
C PRO A 58 -9.94 4.34 23.90
N MET A 59 -10.34 3.25 23.24
CA MET A 59 -11.16 3.24 22.02
C MET A 59 -12.43 4.10 22.22
N ARG A 60 -12.64 5.10 21.36
CA ARG A 60 -13.82 6.00 21.42
C ARG A 60 -14.94 5.49 20.50
N ASP A 61 -16.17 5.97 20.72
CA ASP A 61 -17.39 5.47 20.07
C ASP A 61 -17.39 5.49 18.52
N PHE A 62 -16.59 6.33 17.90
CA PHE A 62 -16.41 6.36 16.44
C PHE A 62 -15.75 5.06 15.91
N ASP A 63 -14.81 4.51 16.65
CA ASP A 63 -14.08 3.27 16.28
C ASP A 63 -15.03 2.06 16.31
N LYS A 64 -16.01 2.07 17.22
CA LYS A 64 -17.02 1.01 17.33
C LYS A 64 -18.01 1.03 16.16
N GLN A 65 -18.34 2.21 15.62
CA GLN A 65 -19.19 2.34 14.43
C GLN A 65 -18.51 1.82 13.15
N LEU A 66 -17.21 2.05 12.99
CA LEU A 66 -16.43 1.52 11.84
C LEU A 66 -16.32 0.00 11.88
N ILE A 67 -16.10 -0.58 13.06
CA ILE A 67 -15.99 -2.04 13.24
C ILE A 67 -17.35 -2.74 13.09
N SER A 68 -18.45 -2.11 13.54
CA SER A 68 -19.81 -2.69 13.45
C SER A 68 -20.40 -2.67 12.04
N SER A 69 -19.90 -1.82 11.14
CA SER A 69 -20.38 -1.72 9.75
C SER A 69 -19.77 -2.78 8.80
N GLY A 70 -18.80 -3.55 9.25
CA GLY A 70 -18.13 -4.60 8.46
C GLY A 70 -18.99 -5.82 8.10
N ARG A 71 -20.29 -5.83 8.39
CA ARG A 71 -21.22 -6.91 7.99
C ARG A 71 -22.32 -6.50 7.02
N ARG A 72 -22.24 -5.34 6.41
CA ARG A 72 -23.16 -4.99 5.30
C ARG A 72 -22.35 -4.29 4.23
N SER A 73 -22.51 -4.74 3.00
CA SER A 73 -22.16 -3.96 1.82
C SER A 73 -22.89 -2.61 1.89
N ALA A 74 -22.37 -1.70 2.67
CA ALA A 74 -22.86 -0.35 2.71
C ALA A 74 -22.40 0.28 1.40
N SER A 75 -23.34 0.38 0.45
CA SER A 75 -23.24 1.34 -0.64
C SER A 75 -23.21 2.73 0.00
N TRP A 76 -22.01 3.19 0.37
CA TRP A 76 -21.81 4.54 0.85
C TRP A 76 -22.15 5.48 -0.30
N GLY A 77 -23.38 5.97 -0.31
CA GLY A 77 -23.79 7.03 -1.19
C GLY A 77 -23.02 8.30 -0.81
N TRP A 78 -22.09 8.70 -1.64
CA TRP A 78 -21.50 10.02 -1.58
C TRP A 78 -22.58 11.06 -1.83
N GLY A 79 -22.60 12.07 -0.98
CA GLY A 79 -23.52 13.20 -1.13
C GLY A 79 -23.40 13.83 -2.52
N SER A 80 -24.49 14.35 -3.00
CA SER A 80 -24.82 14.79 -4.35
C SER A 80 -23.92 15.88 -5.01
N ASN A 81 -22.79 16.23 -4.45
CA ASN A 81 -21.93 17.31 -4.95
C ASN A 81 -20.42 16.99 -4.99
N GLY A 82 -20.01 15.75 -4.88
CA GLY A 82 -18.60 15.37 -4.95
C GLY A 82 -18.34 14.37 -6.07
N ASN A 83 -17.37 14.64 -6.91
CA ASN A 83 -16.79 13.65 -7.82
C ASN A 83 -16.19 12.53 -6.97
N ALA A 84 -17.01 11.52 -6.68
CA ALA A 84 -16.55 10.34 -5.98
C ALA A 84 -15.55 9.60 -6.87
N LEU A 85 -14.42 9.23 -6.31
CA LEU A 85 -13.59 8.18 -6.88
C LEU A 85 -14.38 6.87 -6.77
N ARG A 86 -15.23 6.63 -7.75
CA ARG A 86 -15.77 5.30 -7.98
C ARG A 86 -14.88 4.63 -9.03
N PRO A 87 -14.51 3.35 -8.86
CA PRO A 87 -14.14 2.57 -10.02
C PRO A 87 -15.22 2.80 -11.08
N ALA A 88 -14.84 3.00 -12.32
CA ALA A 88 -15.79 3.17 -13.44
C ALA A 88 -16.68 1.96 -13.65
N SER A 89 -16.49 0.86 -12.92
CA SER A 89 -17.36 -0.30 -12.85
C SER A 89 -18.64 0.10 -12.12
N GLY A 90 -19.69 0.28 -12.91
CA GLY A 90 -21.05 0.37 -12.40
C GLY A 90 -21.37 -0.80 -11.48
N ARG A 91 -22.33 -0.57 -10.60
CA ARG A 91 -23.17 -1.53 -9.88
C ARG A 91 -22.95 -3.00 -10.28
N GLY A 92 -21.99 -3.66 -9.68
CA GLY A 92 -21.75 -5.08 -9.78
C GLY A 92 -21.01 -5.52 -8.54
N ASP A 93 -21.27 -6.72 -8.09
CA ASP A 93 -20.60 -7.41 -6.97
C ASP A 93 -19.09 -7.71 -7.24
N ASP A 94 -18.43 -6.91 -8.06
CA ASP A 94 -17.06 -7.13 -8.47
C ASP A 94 -16.11 -6.77 -7.33
N LYS A 95 -15.84 -7.77 -6.50
CA LYS A 95 -14.80 -7.73 -5.47
C LYS A 95 -13.39 -7.64 -6.08
N GLU A 96 -13.29 -7.86 -7.38
CA GLU A 96 -12.03 -7.96 -8.11
C GLU A 96 -11.33 -6.60 -8.30
N PRO A 97 -10.00 -6.60 -8.42
CA PRO A 97 -9.24 -5.39 -8.72
C PRO A 97 -9.67 -4.77 -10.06
N ASN A 98 -9.94 -3.48 -10.05
CA ASN A 98 -10.19 -2.70 -11.26
C ASN A 98 -9.16 -1.56 -11.32
N PHE A 99 -8.36 -1.53 -12.38
CA PHE A 99 -7.32 -0.53 -12.57
C PHE A 99 -7.79 0.71 -13.34
N ASN A 100 -8.99 0.66 -13.92
CA ASN A 100 -9.57 1.80 -14.64
C ASN A 100 -10.25 2.78 -13.67
N LEU A 101 -9.43 3.37 -12.79
CA LEU A 101 -9.86 4.33 -11.79
C LEU A 101 -9.57 5.75 -12.26
N GLU A 102 -10.60 6.60 -12.34
CA GLU A 102 -10.40 8.01 -12.61
C GLU A 102 -9.85 8.72 -11.38
N VAL A 103 -8.64 9.28 -11.50
CA VAL A 103 -7.99 10.05 -10.43
C VAL A 103 -8.15 11.54 -10.70
N PRO A 104 -8.89 12.29 -9.87
CA PRO A 104 -9.13 13.70 -10.09
C PRO A 104 -7.87 14.55 -9.82
N PRO A 105 -7.83 15.79 -10.29
CA PRO A 105 -6.79 16.74 -9.88
C PRO A 105 -6.65 16.81 -8.37
N ASN A 106 -5.41 16.91 -7.87
CA ASN A 106 -5.03 16.84 -6.46
C ASN A 106 -5.21 15.47 -5.80
N GLY A 107 -5.77 14.50 -6.51
CA GLY A 107 -5.97 13.12 -6.05
C GLY A 107 -4.78 12.22 -6.33
N TYR A 108 -4.94 10.96 -5.93
CA TYR A 108 -3.97 9.90 -6.18
C TYR A 108 -4.66 8.54 -6.16
N ALA A 109 -4.01 7.55 -6.77
CA ALA A 109 -4.28 6.15 -6.54
C ALA A 109 -2.96 5.39 -6.49
N TRP A 110 -2.89 4.33 -5.67
CA TRP A 110 -1.82 3.36 -5.77
C TRP A 110 -2.32 1.96 -5.49
N TRP A 111 -1.68 1.01 -6.12
CA TRP A 111 -1.81 -0.42 -5.88
C TRP A 111 -0.52 -0.90 -5.24
N TYR A 112 -0.63 -1.47 -4.06
CA TYR A 112 0.48 -1.94 -3.25
C TYR A 112 0.48 -3.46 -3.17
N ILE A 113 1.60 -4.06 -3.50
CA ILE A 113 1.83 -5.49 -3.40
C ILE A 113 3.10 -5.71 -2.59
N ASP A 114 3.08 -6.68 -1.70
CA ASP A 114 4.28 -7.15 -1.06
C ASP A 114 4.32 -8.67 -0.93
N GLY A 115 5.52 -9.20 -0.70
CA GLY A 115 5.74 -10.60 -0.43
C GLY A 115 6.97 -10.84 0.41
N VAL A 116 6.91 -11.92 1.22
CA VAL A 116 7.99 -12.33 2.10
C VAL A 116 8.19 -13.84 1.98
N GLU A 117 9.43 -14.26 1.75
CA GLU A 117 9.87 -15.66 1.83
C GLU A 117 10.15 -15.99 3.31
N PRO A 118 9.42 -16.94 3.91
CA PRO A 118 9.42 -17.12 5.36
C PRO A 118 10.73 -17.71 5.94
N ASN A 119 11.53 -18.42 5.12
CA ASN A 119 12.75 -19.09 5.60
C ASN A 119 13.99 -18.21 5.51
N THR A 120 14.13 -17.44 4.42
CA THR A 120 15.30 -16.58 4.17
C THR A 120 15.07 -15.15 4.59
N GLY A 121 13.79 -14.72 4.69
CA GLY A 121 13.41 -13.33 4.93
C GLY A 121 13.61 -12.43 3.70
N GLN A 122 13.83 -13.01 2.52
CA GLN A 122 13.79 -12.23 1.28
C GLN A 122 12.38 -11.65 1.11
N ALA A 123 12.32 -10.41 0.65
CA ALA A 123 11.03 -9.75 0.47
C ALA A 123 11.03 -8.84 -0.75
N VAL A 124 9.84 -8.56 -1.25
CA VAL A 124 9.59 -7.61 -2.33
C VAL A 124 8.44 -6.68 -1.94
N SER A 125 8.52 -5.42 -2.36
CA SER A 125 7.37 -4.51 -2.36
C SER A 125 7.28 -3.78 -3.70
N ILE A 126 6.07 -3.63 -4.20
CA ILE A 126 5.76 -3.00 -5.48
C ILE A 126 4.62 -2.02 -5.23
N ILE A 127 4.75 -0.80 -5.76
CA ILE A 127 3.69 0.20 -5.69
C ILE A 127 3.56 0.85 -7.07
N ALA A 128 2.40 0.68 -7.68
CA ALA A 128 2.05 1.37 -8.93
C ALA A 128 1.21 2.61 -8.58
N PHE A 129 1.67 3.79 -9.01
CA PHE A 129 1.04 5.07 -8.68
C PHE A 129 0.44 5.75 -9.90
N ILE A 130 -0.73 6.37 -9.68
CA ILE A 130 -1.25 7.47 -10.51
C ILE A 130 -1.39 8.68 -9.60
N GLY A 131 -0.72 9.80 -9.97
CA GLY A 131 -0.55 10.92 -9.04
C GLY A 131 0.40 10.55 -7.91
N SER A 132 1.64 10.18 -8.24
CA SER A 132 2.63 9.66 -7.29
C SER A 132 2.83 10.61 -6.11
N VAL A 133 2.40 10.16 -4.93
CA VAL A 133 2.48 10.94 -3.67
C VAL A 133 3.92 11.16 -3.20
N PHE A 134 4.86 10.37 -3.72
CA PHE A 134 6.29 10.50 -3.41
C PHE A 134 7.05 11.36 -4.43
N SER A 135 6.43 11.69 -5.57
CA SER A 135 7.07 12.50 -6.59
C SER A 135 7.02 13.99 -6.25
N PRO A 136 8.17 14.66 -6.11
CA PRO A 136 8.20 16.11 -5.96
C PRO A 136 7.65 16.83 -7.21
N TRP A 137 7.78 16.22 -8.37
CA TRP A 137 7.28 16.74 -9.64
C TRP A 137 5.76 16.89 -9.63
N TYR A 138 5.04 15.90 -9.09
CA TYR A 138 3.60 15.96 -8.95
C TYR A 138 3.19 17.12 -8.04
N LYS A 139 3.86 17.32 -6.91
CA LYS A 139 3.62 18.44 -6.01
C LYS A 139 3.93 19.78 -6.67
N TRP A 140 5.06 19.89 -7.35
CA TRP A 140 5.48 21.15 -8.02
C TRP A 140 4.61 21.49 -9.22
N SER A 141 4.01 20.51 -9.91
CA SER A 141 3.03 20.74 -10.98
C SER A 141 1.69 21.29 -10.48
N GLY A 142 1.52 21.46 -9.15
CA GLY A 142 0.26 21.82 -8.51
C GLY A 142 -0.79 20.70 -8.55
N ARG A 143 -0.35 19.48 -8.78
CA ARG A 143 -1.19 18.24 -8.82
C ARG A 143 -2.38 18.32 -9.79
N LYS A 144 -2.23 19.03 -10.89
CA LYS A 144 -3.31 19.28 -11.86
C LYS A 144 -3.66 18.06 -12.69
N LYS A 145 -2.67 17.23 -13.03
CA LYS A 145 -2.81 16.07 -13.92
C LYS A 145 -2.16 14.84 -13.26
N PRO A 146 -2.87 14.08 -12.44
CA PRO A 146 -2.33 12.86 -11.80
C PRO A 146 -1.76 11.86 -12.81
N GLN A 147 -2.44 11.67 -13.95
CA GLN A 147 -2.04 10.74 -15.01
C GLN A 147 -0.69 11.11 -15.65
N ASN A 148 -0.30 12.40 -15.61
CA ASN A 148 1.03 12.83 -16.07
C ASN A 148 2.12 12.68 -15.01
N ASN A 149 1.82 12.01 -13.91
CA ASN A 149 2.72 11.78 -12.78
C ASN A 149 2.54 10.35 -12.26
N VAL A 150 2.82 9.39 -13.11
CA VAL A 150 2.72 7.96 -12.79
C VAL A 150 4.08 7.42 -12.41
N CYS A 151 4.10 6.39 -11.59
CA CYS A 151 5.35 5.80 -11.11
C CYS A 151 5.16 4.32 -10.79
N LEU A 152 6.14 3.51 -11.16
CA LEU A 152 6.32 2.19 -10.56
C LEU A 152 7.50 2.25 -9.59
N ASN A 153 7.21 1.94 -8.33
CA ASN A 153 8.19 1.77 -7.27
C ASN A 153 8.33 0.28 -6.99
N ILE A 154 9.53 -0.24 -7.03
CA ILE A 154 9.83 -1.63 -6.67
C ILE A 154 11.07 -1.69 -5.80
N ALA A 155 10.98 -2.44 -4.70
CA ALA A 155 12.09 -2.74 -3.82
C ALA A 155 12.18 -4.24 -3.54
N THR A 156 13.39 -4.78 -3.61
CA THR A 156 13.70 -6.15 -3.22
C THR A 156 14.63 -6.11 -2.01
N TYR A 157 14.31 -6.87 -0.98
CA TYR A 157 15.00 -6.85 0.33
C TYR A 157 15.70 -8.19 0.57
N GLY A 158 17.00 -8.15 0.81
CA GLY A 158 17.82 -9.34 1.03
C GLY A 158 19.17 -9.21 0.33
N LYS A 159 19.90 -10.32 0.21
CA LYS A 159 21.19 -10.35 -0.51
C LYS A 159 20.99 -9.93 -1.96
N LYS A 160 21.77 -8.96 -2.45
CA LYS A 160 21.63 -8.33 -3.78
C LYS A 160 20.30 -7.56 -3.96
N GLY A 161 19.67 -7.12 -2.87
CA GLY A 161 18.46 -6.30 -2.96
C GLY A 161 18.64 -5.05 -3.80
N ARG A 162 17.60 -4.65 -4.52
CA ARG A 162 17.59 -3.52 -5.46
C ARG A 162 16.37 -2.65 -5.24
N PHE A 163 16.47 -1.44 -5.75
CA PHE A 163 15.38 -0.48 -5.68
C PHE A 163 15.29 0.30 -6.99
N ALA A 164 14.09 0.45 -7.50
CA ALA A 164 13.78 1.38 -8.58
C ALA A 164 12.51 2.17 -8.25
N MET A 165 12.53 3.44 -8.60
CA MET A 165 11.36 4.32 -8.59
C MET A 165 11.48 5.20 -9.82
N THR A 166 10.60 4.98 -10.79
CA THR A 166 10.70 5.62 -12.10
C THR A 166 9.45 6.43 -12.37
N ASP A 167 9.58 7.76 -12.23
CA ASP A 167 8.52 8.72 -12.57
C ASP A 167 8.36 8.81 -14.10
N ARG A 168 7.11 8.80 -14.58
CA ARG A 168 6.76 8.86 -16.00
C ARG A 168 5.55 9.77 -16.22
N GLY A 169 5.40 10.26 -17.45
CA GLY A 169 4.23 11.02 -17.90
C GLY A 169 3.09 10.12 -18.38
N ASP A 170 2.01 10.75 -18.79
CA ASP A 170 0.77 10.10 -19.26
C ASP A 170 0.96 9.22 -20.49
N SER A 171 1.92 9.51 -21.35
CA SER A 171 2.26 8.68 -22.52
C SER A 171 2.76 7.27 -22.14
N ALA A 172 3.18 7.08 -20.89
CA ALA A 172 3.62 5.79 -20.38
C ALA A 172 2.50 5.02 -19.65
N LEU A 173 1.31 5.61 -19.52
CA LEU A 173 0.19 5.04 -18.78
C LEU A 173 -0.83 4.43 -19.75
N ILE A 174 -1.19 3.17 -19.51
CA ILE A 174 -2.37 2.53 -20.11
C ILE A 174 -3.20 1.94 -18.96
N GLN A 175 -4.45 2.36 -18.86
CA GLN A 175 -5.42 1.87 -17.86
C GLN A 175 -6.54 1.13 -18.56
N GLU A 176 -6.73 -0.11 -18.17
CA GLU A 176 -7.86 -0.96 -18.55
C GLU A 176 -8.46 -1.54 -17.25
N ALA A 177 -9.66 -2.11 -17.34
CA ALA A 177 -10.31 -2.67 -16.16
C ALA A 177 -9.42 -3.67 -15.41
N HIS A 178 -8.76 -4.56 -16.15
CA HIS A 178 -7.95 -5.63 -15.58
C HIS A 178 -6.46 -5.53 -15.87
N LYS A 179 -6.00 -4.40 -16.42
CA LYS A 179 -4.58 -4.17 -16.69
C LYS A 179 -4.19 -2.72 -16.46
N LEU A 180 -3.10 -2.53 -15.72
CA LEU A 180 -2.43 -1.26 -15.55
C LEU A 180 -1.01 -1.39 -16.13
N THR A 181 -0.69 -0.57 -17.11
CA THR A 181 0.67 -0.51 -17.67
C THR A 181 1.30 0.84 -17.32
N ILE A 182 2.51 0.80 -16.79
CA ILE A 182 3.32 2.00 -16.49
C ILE A 182 4.70 1.79 -17.14
N GLY A 183 4.90 2.38 -18.30
CA GLY A 183 6.11 2.21 -19.09
C GLY A 183 6.31 0.75 -19.52
N PRO A 184 7.47 0.13 -19.22
CA PRO A 184 7.74 -1.25 -19.65
C PRO A 184 7.20 -2.31 -18.68
N SER A 185 6.52 -1.89 -17.60
CA SER A 185 6.02 -2.79 -16.56
C SER A 185 4.50 -2.79 -16.51
N SER A 186 3.89 -3.88 -16.07
CA SER A 186 2.43 -3.99 -15.98
C SER A 186 1.96 -4.82 -14.80
N LEU A 187 0.73 -4.53 -14.34
CA LEU A 187 -0.07 -5.30 -13.41
C LEU A 187 -1.30 -5.82 -14.17
N THR A 188 -1.50 -7.11 -14.23
CA THR A 188 -2.63 -7.73 -14.97
C THR A 188 -3.40 -8.66 -14.03
N TRP A 189 -4.68 -8.41 -13.85
CA TRP A 189 -5.59 -9.31 -13.15
C TRP A 189 -6.16 -10.35 -14.11
N ASP A 190 -5.78 -11.59 -13.91
CA ASP A 190 -6.34 -12.73 -14.64
C ASP A 190 -7.65 -13.15 -13.97
N GLN A 191 -8.78 -12.83 -14.60
CA GLN A 191 -10.11 -13.14 -14.08
C GLN A 191 -10.42 -14.63 -14.07
N THR A 192 -9.81 -15.40 -14.93
CA THR A 192 -10.03 -16.85 -15.03
C THR A 192 -9.31 -17.58 -13.91
N GLU A 193 -8.02 -17.29 -13.74
CA GLU A 193 -7.16 -17.92 -12.75
C GLU A 193 -7.21 -17.21 -11.39
N LYS A 194 -7.94 -16.08 -11.29
CA LYS A 194 -8.04 -15.24 -10.07
C LYS A 194 -6.67 -14.91 -9.47
N LYS A 195 -5.75 -14.45 -10.31
CA LYS A 195 -4.40 -14.10 -9.91
C LYS A 195 -3.97 -12.74 -10.48
N LEU A 196 -3.06 -12.08 -9.77
CA LEU A 196 -2.40 -10.88 -10.25
C LEU A 196 -1.03 -11.26 -10.82
N VAL A 197 -0.78 -10.91 -12.08
CA VAL A 197 0.50 -11.08 -12.75
C VAL A 197 1.16 -9.71 -12.90
N ILE A 198 2.39 -9.59 -12.43
CA ILE A 198 3.16 -8.35 -12.44
C ILE A 198 4.42 -8.58 -13.29
N GLU A 199 4.47 -7.91 -14.42
CA GLU A 199 5.65 -7.91 -15.28
C GLU A 199 6.51 -6.68 -14.96
N ILE A 200 7.79 -6.90 -14.70
CA ILE A 200 8.73 -5.88 -14.25
C ILE A 200 9.87 -5.77 -15.25
N ASP A 201 10.14 -4.56 -15.72
CA ASP A 201 11.36 -4.23 -16.48
C ASP A 201 11.81 -2.81 -16.13
N GLU A 202 12.36 -2.63 -14.90
CA GLU A 202 12.75 -1.34 -14.35
C GLU A 202 14.26 -1.20 -14.20
N ILE A 203 14.71 0.04 -14.18
CA ILE A 203 16.11 0.39 -13.93
C ILE A 203 16.16 1.38 -12.78
N SER A 204 17.01 1.09 -11.79
CA SER A 204 17.23 2.01 -10.68
C SER A 204 17.94 3.28 -11.13
N SER A 205 17.72 4.37 -10.41
CA SER A 205 18.38 5.65 -10.64
C SER A 205 19.85 5.65 -10.17
N LEU A 206 20.62 6.62 -10.66
CA LEU A 206 21.96 6.91 -10.14
C LEU A 206 21.97 7.06 -8.60
N PRO A 207 23.07 6.73 -7.91
CA PRO A 207 24.40 6.39 -8.46
C PRO A 207 24.58 4.91 -8.82
N PHE A 208 23.67 4.01 -8.39
CA PHE A 208 23.82 2.57 -8.60
C PHE A 208 22.79 2.07 -9.60
N ILE A 209 23.13 2.18 -10.89
CA ILE A 209 22.27 1.66 -11.97
C ILE A 209 22.19 0.14 -11.84
N SER A 210 20.98 -0.37 -11.61
CA SER A 210 20.71 -1.80 -11.56
C SER A 210 19.37 -2.13 -12.20
N LYS A 211 19.31 -3.24 -12.91
CA LYS A 211 18.09 -3.68 -13.59
C LYS A 211 17.27 -4.56 -12.66
N LEU A 212 15.95 -4.32 -12.61
CA LEU A 212 14.96 -5.19 -12.01
C LEU A 212 14.10 -5.73 -13.15
N LYS A 213 14.12 -7.03 -13.37
CA LYS A 213 13.39 -7.66 -14.47
C LYS A 213 12.91 -9.03 -14.08
N GLY A 214 11.68 -9.36 -14.48
CA GLY A 214 11.07 -10.68 -14.29
C GLY A 214 9.58 -10.58 -14.07
N THR A 215 9.00 -11.64 -13.53
CA THR A 215 7.57 -11.76 -13.29
C THR A 215 7.31 -12.10 -11.82
N ILE A 216 6.28 -11.50 -11.27
CA ILE A 216 5.76 -11.83 -9.95
C ILE A 216 4.30 -12.20 -10.12
N THR A 217 3.89 -13.33 -9.55
CA THR A 217 2.51 -13.79 -9.57
C THR A 217 1.97 -13.86 -8.14
N LEU A 218 0.81 -13.26 -7.90
CA LEU A 218 0.14 -13.29 -6.62
C LEU A 218 -1.20 -14.01 -6.78
N LYS A 219 -1.40 -15.07 -6.00
CA LYS A 219 -2.63 -15.87 -5.96
C LYS A 219 -3.33 -15.65 -4.62
N PRO A 220 -4.41 -14.84 -4.59
CA PRO A 220 -5.22 -14.69 -3.39
C PRO A 220 -5.77 -16.02 -2.89
N THR A 221 -5.78 -16.22 -1.59
CA THR A 221 -6.55 -17.31 -0.97
C THR A 221 -8.01 -16.92 -0.79
N GLY A 222 -8.28 -15.62 -0.73
CA GLY A 222 -9.60 -15.01 -0.72
C GLY A 222 -9.52 -13.54 -1.11
N ILE A 223 -10.61 -13.00 -1.66
CA ILE A 223 -10.74 -11.59 -2.03
C ILE A 223 -11.79 -10.95 -1.13
N THR A 224 -11.43 -9.80 -0.54
CA THR A 224 -12.34 -9.05 0.32
C THR A 224 -13.17 -8.03 -0.48
N ASP A 225 -14.28 -7.59 0.10
CA ASP A 225 -15.07 -6.45 -0.35
C ASP A 225 -14.94 -5.23 0.59
N VAL A 226 -13.94 -5.27 1.47
CA VAL A 226 -13.70 -4.21 2.45
C VAL A 226 -13.20 -2.95 1.76
N GLU A 227 -13.88 -1.84 1.98
CA GLU A 227 -13.42 -0.49 1.68
C GLU A 227 -13.50 0.35 2.96
N LEU A 228 -12.38 0.89 3.39
CA LEU A 228 -12.29 1.66 4.62
C LEU A 228 -11.95 3.12 4.33
N PRO A 229 -12.87 4.06 4.61
CA PRO A 229 -12.53 5.47 4.59
C PRO A 229 -11.57 5.79 5.76
N LEU A 230 -10.42 6.37 5.43
CA LEU A 230 -9.40 6.78 6.40
C LEU A 230 -9.67 8.18 7.00
N THR A 231 -10.65 8.89 6.43
CA THR A 231 -11.13 10.19 6.93
C THR A 231 -12.64 10.17 7.01
N LYS A 232 -13.20 11.00 7.90
CA LYS A 232 -14.65 11.09 8.07
C LYS A 232 -15.37 11.48 6.77
N GLU A 233 -14.73 12.32 5.97
CA GLU A 233 -15.23 12.82 4.69
C GLU A 233 -15.03 11.79 3.54
N GLY A 234 -14.32 10.68 3.80
CA GLY A 234 -14.00 9.66 2.81
C GLY A 234 -13.08 10.14 1.71
N THR A 235 -12.29 11.19 1.97
CA THR A 235 -11.35 11.75 0.99
C THR A 235 -10.16 10.83 0.71
N HIS A 236 -9.93 9.85 1.57
CA HIS A 236 -8.93 8.81 1.45
C HIS A 236 -9.54 7.46 1.79
N VAL A 237 -9.31 6.46 0.97
CA VAL A 237 -9.86 5.11 1.13
C VAL A 237 -8.74 4.08 1.02
N TRP A 238 -8.80 3.08 1.87
CA TRP A 238 -8.01 1.86 1.79
C TRP A 238 -8.88 0.69 1.41
N ARG A 239 -8.42 -0.11 0.44
CA ARG A 239 -9.09 -1.31 -0.05
C ARG A 239 -8.13 -2.50 -0.07
N PRO A 240 -8.14 -3.37 0.92
CA PRO A 240 -7.39 -4.62 0.90
C PRO A 240 -8.08 -5.64 -0.02
N PHE A 241 -7.57 -5.84 -1.22
CA PHE A 241 -8.11 -6.84 -2.15
C PHE A 241 -7.81 -8.26 -1.70
N ALA A 242 -6.53 -8.54 -1.41
CA ALA A 242 -6.05 -9.85 -1.04
C ALA A 242 -5.11 -9.73 0.16
N PRO A 243 -5.63 -9.63 1.39
CA PRO A 243 -4.82 -9.56 2.59
C PRO A 243 -4.05 -10.85 2.85
N THR A 244 -4.51 -11.96 2.29
CA THR A 244 -3.84 -13.26 2.34
C THR A 244 -3.70 -13.83 0.94
N ALA A 245 -2.46 -14.10 0.53
CA ALA A 245 -2.14 -14.61 -0.79
C ALA A 245 -0.86 -15.45 -0.75
N GLU A 246 -0.70 -16.33 -1.72
CA GLU A 246 0.58 -16.89 -2.10
C GLU A 246 1.22 -15.97 -3.14
N ILE A 247 2.53 -15.72 -3.02
CA ILE A 247 3.30 -14.97 -3.99
C ILE A 247 4.43 -15.83 -4.53
N ASP A 248 4.56 -15.83 -5.85
CA ASP A 248 5.67 -16.44 -6.59
C ASP A 248 6.50 -15.33 -7.21
N VAL A 249 7.79 -15.32 -6.91
CA VAL A 249 8.74 -14.31 -7.40
C VAL A 249 9.76 -14.98 -8.30
N ASP A 250 9.73 -14.65 -9.58
CA ASP A 250 10.67 -15.11 -10.59
C ASP A 250 11.34 -13.91 -11.26
N LEU A 251 12.44 -13.44 -10.69
CA LEU A 251 13.20 -12.31 -11.19
C LEU A 251 14.50 -12.78 -11.83
N ASN A 252 14.70 -12.42 -13.10
CA ASN A 252 15.98 -12.62 -13.80
C ASN A 252 17.05 -11.65 -13.28
N LYS A 253 16.60 -10.45 -12.78
CA LYS A 253 17.48 -9.40 -12.22
C LYS A 253 16.80 -8.73 -11.01
N PRO A 254 17.29 -8.94 -9.77
CA PRO A 254 18.32 -9.91 -9.38
C PRO A 254 17.84 -11.34 -9.69
N GLU A 255 18.76 -12.29 -9.76
CA GLU A 255 18.43 -13.71 -9.92
C GLU A 255 17.77 -14.22 -8.63
N TRP A 256 16.46 -14.09 -8.54
CA TRP A 256 15.65 -14.50 -7.41
C TRP A 256 14.48 -15.36 -7.86
N GLN A 257 14.36 -16.52 -7.25
CA GLN A 257 13.24 -17.42 -7.45
C GLN A 257 12.81 -18.00 -6.10
N TRP A 258 11.61 -17.63 -5.66
CA TRP A 258 11.07 -18.09 -4.39
C TRP A 258 9.54 -17.90 -4.34
N THR A 259 8.90 -18.62 -3.42
CA THR A 259 7.49 -18.50 -3.07
C THR A 259 7.35 -18.06 -1.61
N GLY A 260 6.23 -17.42 -1.28
CA GLY A 260 6.04 -16.94 0.09
C GLY A 260 4.65 -16.35 0.34
N HIS A 261 4.55 -15.59 1.42
CA HIS A 261 3.31 -14.91 1.81
C HIS A 261 3.17 -13.59 1.07
N GLY A 262 2.11 -13.46 0.28
CA GLY A 262 1.76 -12.27 -0.47
C GLY A 262 0.66 -11.44 0.16
N TYR A 263 0.55 -10.20 -0.31
CA TYR A 263 -0.46 -9.21 0.06
C TYR A 263 -0.74 -8.26 -1.09
N PHE A 264 -2.00 -7.83 -1.22
CA PHE A 264 -2.38 -6.86 -2.24
C PHE A 264 -3.49 -5.93 -1.74
N ASP A 265 -3.26 -4.61 -1.83
CA ASP A 265 -4.25 -3.59 -1.56
C ASP A 265 -4.19 -2.42 -2.56
N ALA A 266 -5.14 -1.52 -2.43
CA ALA A 266 -5.09 -0.20 -3.04
C ALA A 266 -5.45 0.89 -2.03
N ASN A 267 -4.85 2.06 -2.23
CA ASN A 267 -5.31 3.29 -1.62
C ASN A 267 -5.62 4.32 -2.71
N PHE A 268 -6.66 5.08 -2.50
CA PHE A 268 -6.99 6.18 -3.40
C PHE A 268 -7.58 7.36 -2.62
N GLY A 269 -7.40 8.54 -3.17
CA GLY A 269 -7.87 9.76 -2.54
C GLY A 269 -8.16 10.86 -3.55
N THR A 270 -9.06 11.77 -3.15
CA THR A 270 -9.47 12.93 -3.95
C THR A 270 -8.63 14.17 -3.69
N ARG A 271 -7.71 14.08 -2.72
CA ARG A 271 -6.84 15.19 -2.32
C ARG A 271 -5.50 14.68 -1.79
N ALA A 272 -4.51 15.58 -1.73
CA ALA A 272 -3.18 15.23 -1.29
C ALA A 272 -3.17 14.75 0.18
N LEU A 273 -2.40 13.72 0.48
CA LEU A 273 -2.29 13.14 1.83
C LEU A 273 -1.91 14.18 2.90
N GLU A 274 -0.98 15.07 2.59
CA GLU A 274 -0.52 16.10 3.51
C GLU A 274 -1.54 17.19 3.82
N GLN A 275 -2.71 17.19 3.19
CA GLN A 275 -3.81 18.08 3.54
C GLN A 275 -4.60 17.57 4.74
N ASP A 276 -4.66 16.26 4.92
CA ASP A 276 -5.44 15.61 5.97
C ASP A 276 -4.59 14.95 7.05
N PHE A 277 -3.42 14.42 6.72
CA PHE A 277 -2.56 13.69 7.64
C PHE A 277 -1.30 14.46 8.00
N ASP A 278 -0.96 14.49 9.29
CA ASP A 278 0.38 14.82 9.77
C ASP A 278 1.28 13.58 9.77
N TYR A 279 0.66 12.43 10.06
CA TYR A 279 1.35 11.16 10.16
C TYR A 279 0.39 10.00 9.93
N TRP A 280 0.88 8.92 9.29
CA TRP A 280 0.23 7.62 9.32
C TRP A 280 1.26 6.50 9.38
N THR A 281 0.85 5.37 9.93
CA THR A 281 1.58 4.11 9.78
C THR A 281 0.59 2.99 9.50
N TRP A 282 1.04 2.04 8.72
CA TRP A 282 0.34 0.83 8.36
C TRP A 282 1.28 -0.36 8.47
N GLY A 283 0.74 -1.52 8.75
CA GLY A 283 1.48 -2.76 8.73
C GLY A 283 0.58 -3.96 8.67
N ARG A 284 1.17 -5.08 8.24
CA ARG A 284 0.53 -6.38 8.20
C ARG A 284 1.36 -7.46 8.88
N PHE A 285 0.69 -8.49 9.36
CA PHE A 285 1.29 -9.65 9.99
C PHE A 285 0.63 -10.92 9.47
N PRO A 286 1.33 -11.71 8.63
CA PRO A 286 0.84 -13.04 8.25
C PRO A 286 0.80 -13.93 9.47
N LEU A 287 -0.31 -14.64 9.66
CA LEU A 287 -0.58 -15.59 10.73
C LEU A 287 -0.94 -16.95 10.13
N LYS A 288 -1.02 -17.99 10.95
CA LYS A 288 -1.44 -19.32 10.47
C LYS A 288 -2.89 -19.36 10.00
N THR A 289 -3.74 -18.49 10.54
CA THR A 289 -5.18 -18.43 10.26
C THR A 289 -5.55 -17.34 9.28
N GLY A 290 -4.59 -16.50 8.84
CA GLY A 290 -4.89 -15.39 7.97
C GLY A 290 -3.86 -14.26 8.08
N THR A 291 -4.31 -13.01 8.00
CA THR A 291 -3.45 -11.83 8.10
C THR A 291 -4.10 -10.78 8.99
N SER A 292 -3.33 -10.23 9.93
CA SER A 292 -3.74 -9.04 10.68
C SER A 292 -3.11 -7.79 10.10
N CYS A 293 -3.92 -6.76 9.85
CA CYS A 293 -3.49 -5.44 9.41
C CYS A 293 -3.83 -4.39 10.45
N PHE A 294 -3.06 -3.33 10.52
CA PHE A 294 -3.35 -2.18 11.36
C PHE A 294 -3.06 -0.86 10.67
N TYR A 295 -3.79 0.16 11.07
CA TYR A 295 -3.52 1.57 10.76
C TYR A 295 -3.41 2.38 12.05
N TYR A 296 -2.51 3.35 12.06
CA TYR A 296 -2.50 4.48 12.97
C TYR A 296 -2.43 5.76 12.14
N LEU A 297 -3.33 6.69 12.39
CA LEU A 297 -3.47 7.95 11.68
C LEU A 297 -3.44 9.11 12.67
N GLU A 298 -2.64 10.12 12.37
CA GLU A 298 -2.68 11.42 13.04
C GLU A 298 -3.10 12.47 12.00
N LEU A 299 -4.28 13.05 12.20
CA LEU A 299 -4.80 14.08 11.30
C LEU A 299 -4.19 15.45 11.60
N ARG A 300 -4.28 16.37 10.64
CA ARG A 300 -3.84 17.77 10.79
C ARG A 300 -4.48 18.49 11.97
N ASN A 301 -5.69 18.15 12.34
CA ASN A 301 -6.39 18.67 13.52
C ASN A 301 -5.99 17.98 14.84
N LYS A 302 -4.90 17.18 14.82
CA LYS A 302 -4.35 16.43 15.95
C LYS A 302 -5.24 15.31 16.48
N LYS A 303 -6.33 14.98 15.81
CA LYS A 303 -7.09 13.77 16.14
C LYS A 303 -6.30 12.55 15.70
N GLN A 304 -6.34 11.52 16.52
CA GLN A 304 -5.65 10.26 16.28
C GLN A 304 -6.68 9.15 16.16
N TYR A 305 -6.45 8.26 15.20
CA TYR A 305 -7.24 7.06 14.98
C TYR A 305 -6.33 5.86 14.87
N GLN A 306 -6.73 4.75 15.44
CA GLN A 306 -6.06 3.48 15.28
C GLN A 306 -7.11 2.39 15.12
N PHE A 307 -6.85 1.47 14.23
CA PHE A 307 -7.72 0.32 14.00
C PHE A 307 -6.91 -0.86 13.52
N GLY A 308 -7.41 -2.06 13.80
CA GLY A 308 -6.83 -3.31 13.37
C GLY A 308 -7.91 -4.21 12.77
N PHE A 309 -7.53 -4.98 11.78
CA PHE A 309 -8.36 -5.97 11.13
C PHE A 309 -7.66 -7.32 11.18
N HIS A 310 -8.43 -8.36 11.36
CA HIS A 310 -7.99 -9.72 11.09
C HIS A 310 -8.79 -10.23 9.90
N PHE A 311 -8.09 -10.70 8.89
CA PHE A 311 -8.66 -11.35 7.74
C PHE A 311 -8.33 -12.82 7.83
N GLU A 312 -9.33 -13.66 7.81
CA GLU A 312 -9.15 -15.11 7.72
C GLU A 312 -8.54 -15.50 6.36
N SER A 313 -8.06 -16.73 6.25
CA SER A 313 -7.40 -17.21 5.04
C SER A 313 -8.29 -17.21 3.80
N ASP A 314 -9.62 -17.23 3.97
CA ASP A 314 -10.61 -17.14 2.88
C ASP A 314 -11.01 -15.69 2.50
N GLY A 315 -10.40 -14.70 3.16
CA GLY A 315 -10.66 -13.28 2.93
C GLY A 315 -11.84 -12.70 3.74
N THR A 316 -12.42 -13.45 4.67
CA THR A 316 -13.48 -12.96 5.58
C THR A 316 -12.91 -12.22 6.79
#